data_45d7ada79cccabe21c36913b92087a99
#
_entry.id   45d7ada79cccabe21c36913b92087a99
#
_cell.length_a   1.000
_cell.length_b   1.000
_cell.length_c   1.000
_cell.angle_alpha   90.00
_cell.angle_beta   90.00
_cell.angle_gamma   90.00
#
_symmetry.space_group_name_H-M   'P 1'
#
loop_
_entity.id
_entity.type
_entity.pdbx_description
1 polymer ?
#
loop_
_entity_poly.entity_id
_entity_poly.type
_entity_poly.pdbx_seq_one_letter_code
_entity_poly.pdbx_strand_id
1 'polypeptide(L)'
;VTMEGHQILDVGCGFGGDLQKWHRCGANMSMCDPEPESLVEAKSRAKNMHMRVNFYEGDIHSCPNRKYDIICYNFSLHYIFETHGKFFSSIREIKKRMKPGGRLIGIIPDSEKIIFRTPLKDNMGNFFLTKNHGNGGYGEKLFVNLVDTPFYADGPRSEPIAYRDLLVTHLEEIGFKLELWEGLTGNPISELYSKFIFVYKR
;
A
#
# COMPACT_ATOMS: atom_id res chain seq x y z
N VAL A 1 -18.51 11.63 0.25
CA VAL A 1 -18.28 11.67 -1.22
C VAL A 1 -18.70 10.34 -1.77
N THR A 2 -19.68 10.32 -2.68
CA THR A 2 -20.07 9.11 -3.41
C THR A 2 -19.10 8.87 -4.56
N MET A 3 -18.70 7.62 -4.74
CA MET A 3 -17.82 7.17 -5.84
C MET A 3 -18.57 6.18 -6.74
N GLU A 4 -19.88 6.37 -6.88
CA GLU A 4 -20.72 5.51 -7.71
C GLU A 4 -20.20 5.45 -9.14
N GLY A 5 -20.06 4.23 -9.67
CA GLY A 5 -19.50 3.99 -11.00
C GLY A 5 -17.99 4.03 -11.12
N HIS A 6 -17.25 4.55 -10.12
CA HIS A 6 -15.77 4.53 -10.15
C HIS A 6 -15.22 3.11 -10.05
N GLN A 7 -14.20 2.83 -10.84
CA GLN A 7 -13.45 1.57 -10.81
C GLN A 7 -12.26 1.74 -9.86
N ILE A 8 -12.23 0.97 -8.79
CA ILE A 8 -11.16 1.04 -7.78
C ILE A 8 -10.44 -0.30 -7.71
N LEU A 9 -9.11 -0.25 -7.64
CA LEU A 9 -8.25 -1.38 -7.36
C LEU A 9 -7.56 -1.18 -6.02
N ASP A 10 -7.81 -2.07 -5.08
CA ASP A 10 -7.13 -2.11 -3.78
C ASP A 10 -6.07 -3.22 -3.80
N VAL A 11 -4.80 -2.83 -3.73
CA VAL A 11 -3.64 -3.73 -3.88
C VAL A 11 -3.01 -3.99 -2.52
N GLY A 12 -2.92 -5.27 -2.15
CA GLY A 12 -2.53 -5.68 -0.80
C GLY A 12 -3.67 -5.45 0.19
N CYS A 13 -4.87 -5.92 -0.15
CA CYS A 13 -6.09 -5.68 0.63
C CYS A 13 -6.13 -6.45 1.96
N GLY A 14 -5.23 -7.42 2.17
CA GLY A 14 -5.20 -8.27 3.34
C GLY A 14 -6.57 -8.90 3.63
N PHE A 15 -6.96 -8.89 4.89
CA PHE A 15 -8.26 -9.39 5.35
C PHE A 15 -9.46 -8.51 4.96
N GLY A 16 -9.28 -7.53 4.06
CA GLY A 16 -10.36 -6.64 3.63
C GLY A 16 -10.73 -5.56 4.66
N GLY A 17 -9.75 -5.01 5.37
CA GLY A 17 -9.98 -3.99 6.40
C GLY A 17 -10.67 -2.72 5.90
N ASP A 18 -10.51 -2.38 4.63
CA ASP A 18 -11.09 -1.19 4.00
C ASP A 18 -12.42 -1.43 3.28
N LEU A 19 -12.91 -2.68 3.22
CA LEU A 19 -14.17 -3.04 2.55
C LEU A 19 -15.33 -2.17 2.98
N GLN A 20 -15.50 -1.90 4.28
CA GLN A 20 -16.59 -1.10 4.79
C GLN A 20 -16.52 0.37 4.29
N LYS A 21 -15.33 0.92 4.16
CA LYS A 21 -15.12 2.28 3.64
C LYS A 21 -15.51 2.34 2.17
N TRP A 22 -15.05 1.37 1.38
CA TRP A 22 -15.37 1.27 -0.05
C TRP A 22 -16.85 1.02 -0.30
N HIS A 23 -17.48 0.16 0.51
CA HIS A 23 -18.93 -0.09 0.42
C HIS A 23 -19.76 1.19 0.58
N ARG A 24 -19.41 2.01 1.58
CA ARG A 24 -20.08 3.30 1.81
C ARG A 24 -19.91 4.30 0.66
N CYS A 25 -18.85 4.17 -0.12
CA CYS A 25 -18.60 5.04 -1.28
C CYS A 25 -19.35 4.60 -2.53
N GLY A 26 -19.92 3.38 -2.58
CA GLY A 26 -20.63 2.85 -3.75
C GLY A 26 -19.74 2.52 -4.95
N ALA A 27 -18.44 2.29 -4.72
CA ALA A 27 -17.46 2.03 -5.78
C ALA A 27 -17.53 0.59 -6.32
N ASN A 28 -17.13 0.41 -7.58
CA ASN A 28 -16.89 -0.90 -8.18
C ASN A 28 -15.50 -1.39 -7.83
N MET A 29 -15.43 -2.44 -7.01
CA MET A 29 -14.18 -2.88 -6.40
C MET A 29 -13.53 -4.06 -7.09
N SER A 30 -12.21 -3.95 -7.24
CA SER A 30 -11.27 -5.06 -7.43
C SER A 30 -10.26 -5.03 -6.30
N MET A 31 -9.90 -6.19 -5.78
CA MET A 31 -8.96 -6.34 -4.69
C MET A 31 -7.97 -7.46 -5.00
N CYS A 32 -6.71 -7.29 -4.62
CA CYS A 32 -5.74 -8.37 -4.70
C CYS A 32 -4.87 -8.44 -3.44
N ASP A 33 -4.43 -9.64 -3.13
CA ASP A 33 -3.47 -9.91 -2.07
C ASP A 33 -2.69 -11.18 -2.37
N PRO A 34 -1.38 -11.26 -2.07
CA PRO A 34 -0.59 -12.46 -2.29
C PRO A 34 -0.88 -13.59 -1.30
N GLU A 35 -1.51 -13.29 -0.15
CA GLU A 35 -1.82 -14.27 0.89
C GLU A 35 -3.21 -14.88 0.67
N PRO A 36 -3.32 -16.17 0.27
CA PRO A 36 -4.60 -16.80 -0.01
C PRO A 36 -5.57 -16.82 1.18
N GLU A 37 -5.04 -17.01 2.39
CA GLU A 37 -5.83 -17.02 3.63
C GLU A 37 -6.47 -15.66 3.90
N SER A 38 -5.73 -14.57 3.66
CA SER A 38 -6.25 -13.21 3.74
C SER A 38 -7.42 -12.99 2.80
N LEU A 39 -7.31 -13.50 1.56
CA LEU A 39 -8.38 -13.39 0.57
C LEU A 39 -9.62 -14.22 0.94
N VAL A 40 -9.47 -15.35 1.59
CA VAL A 40 -10.63 -16.15 2.10
C VAL A 40 -11.44 -15.31 3.06
N GLU A 41 -10.80 -14.67 4.03
CA GLU A 41 -11.47 -13.80 5.00
C GLU A 41 -12.06 -12.55 4.33
N ALA A 42 -11.32 -11.89 3.44
CA ALA A 42 -11.81 -10.72 2.71
C ALA A 42 -13.07 -11.04 1.88
N LYS A 43 -13.10 -12.18 1.20
CA LYS A 43 -14.28 -12.69 0.46
C LYS A 43 -15.47 -12.94 1.38
N SER A 44 -15.22 -13.54 2.56
CA SER A 44 -16.26 -13.79 3.57
C SER A 44 -16.86 -12.47 4.05
N ARG A 45 -16.05 -11.49 4.38
CA ARG A 45 -16.51 -10.15 4.79
C ARG A 45 -17.31 -9.44 3.71
N ALA A 46 -16.83 -9.44 2.47
CA ALA A 46 -17.54 -8.85 1.34
C ALA A 46 -18.93 -9.51 1.14
N LYS A 47 -19.01 -10.85 1.24
CA LYS A 47 -20.26 -11.59 1.15
C LYS A 47 -21.23 -11.19 2.27
N ASN A 48 -20.76 -11.08 3.50
CA ASN A 48 -21.59 -10.68 4.66
C ASN A 48 -22.12 -9.24 4.53
N MET A 49 -21.40 -8.40 3.81
CA MET A 49 -21.80 -7.02 3.50
C MET A 49 -22.64 -6.90 2.22
N HIS A 50 -22.97 -8.00 1.54
CA HIS A 50 -23.62 -8.03 0.23
C HIS A 50 -22.90 -7.20 -0.83
N MET A 51 -21.57 -7.07 -0.71
CA MET A 51 -20.73 -6.28 -1.60
C MET A 51 -20.20 -7.15 -2.74
N ARG A 52 -20.32 -6.66 -3.98
CA ARG A 52 -19.73 -7.31 -5.16
C ARG A 52 -18.30 -6.84 -5.33
N VAL A 53 -17.34 -7.73 -5.16
CA VAL A 53 -15.89 -7.45 -5.29
C VAL A 53 -15.25 -8.52 -6.15
N ASN A 54 -14.38 -8.11 -7.08
CA ASN A 54 -13.54 -9.04 -7.82
C ASN A 54 -12.22 -9.23 -7.05
N PHE A 55 -11.92 -10.45 -6.64
CA PHE A 55 -10.71 -10.79 -5.90
C PHE A 55 -9.72 -11.55 -6.79
N TYR A 56 -8.44 -11.18 -6.67
CA TYR A 56 -7.32 -11.78 -7.41
C TYR A 56 -6.21 -12.15 -6.43
N GLU A 57 -5.68 -13.38 -6.55
CA GLU A 57 -4.54 -13.83 -5.77
C GLU A 57 -3.24 -13.33 -6.42
N GLY A 58 -2.41 -12.66 -5.63
CA GLY A 58 -1.16 -12.06 -6.05
C GLY A 58 -1.14 -10.54 -5.89
N ASP A 59 -0.21 -9.91 -6.58
CA ASP A 59 -0.03 -8.46 -6.60
C ASP A 59 -0.74 -7.79 -7.79
N ILE A 60 -0.39 -6.55 -8.11
CA ILE A 60 -0.99 -5.79 -9.22
C ILE A 60 -0.87 -6.50 -10.57
N HIS A 61 0.15 -7.36 -10.78
CA HIS A 61 0.34 -8.10 -12.03
C HIS A 61 -0.74 -9.15 -12.26
N SER A 62 -1.32 -9.69 -11.18
CA SER A 62 -2.41 -10.67 -11.24
C SER A 62 -3.77 -10.05 -11.58
N CYS A 63 -3.87 -8.73 -11.51
CA CYS A 63 -5.11 -8.02 -11.79
C CYS A 63 -5.35 -7.83 -13.29
N PRO A 64 -6.61 -7.78 -13.75
CA PRO A 64 -6.93 -7.54 -15.14
C PRO A 64 -6.32 -6.24 -15.67
N ASN A 65 -5.92 -6.26 -16.95
CA ASN A 65 -5.42 -5.08 -17.63
C ASN A 65 -6.58 -4.17 -18.06
N ARG A 66 -7.21 -3.54 -17.08
CA ARG A 66 -8.26 -2.54 -17.27
C ARG A 66 -7.91 -1.24 -16.58
N LYS A 67 -8.61 -0.18 -16.90
CA LYS A 67 -8.38 1.17 -16.37
C LYS A 67 -9.16 1.41 -15.08
N TYR A 68 -8.48 1.95 -14.07
CA TYR A 68 -9.05 2.31 -12.78
C TYR A 68 -9.02 3.82 -12.56
N ASP A 69 -10.03 4.33 -11.88
CA ASP A 69 -10.10 5.72 -11.42
C ASP A 69 -9.21 5.94 -10.20
N ILE A 70 -9.12 4.90 -9.34
CA ILE A 70 -8.26 4.90 -8.15
C ILE A 70 -7.53 3.55 -8.07
N ILE A 71 -6.23 3.61 -7.80
CA ILE A 71 -5.44 2.47 -7.33
C ILE A 71 -4.98 2.80 -5.92
N CYS A 72 -5.36 1.94 -4.96
CA CYS A 72 -5.09 2.12 -3.54
C CYS A 72 -4.06 1.11 -3.05
N TYR A 73 -3.13 1.60 -2.21
CA TYR A 73 -2.12 0.81 -1.53
C TYR A 73 -2.07 1.22 -0.05
N ASN A 74 -2.95 0.69 0.75
CA ASN A 74 -2.91 0.94 2.19
C ASN A 74 -1.97 -0.06 2.87
N PHE A 75 -0.85 0.43 3.42
CA PHE A 75 0.19 -0.37 4.08
C PHE A 75 0.80 -1.48 3.21
N SER A 76 0.82 -1.31 1.89
CA SER A 76 1.28 -2.35 0.95
C SER A 76 2.24 -1.85 -0.14
N LEU A 77 2.28 -0.54 -0.46
CA LEU A 77 3.13 -0.04 -1.54
C LEU A 77 4.64 -0.25 -1.27
N HIS A 78 5.06 -0.22 -0.01
CA HIS A 78 6.47 -0.39 0.34
C HIS A 78 7.04 -1.75 -0.10
N TYR A 79 6.21 -2.78 -0.28
CA TYR A 79 6.67 -4.09 -0.77
C TYR A 79 7.23 -4.06 -2.20
N ILE A 80 6.93 -3.03 -3.00
CA ILE A 80 7.57 -2.89 -4.32
C ILE A 80 9.05 -2.54 -4.22
N PHE A 81 9.52 -2.00 -3.08
CA PHE A 81 10.92 -1.66 -2.81
C PHE A 81 11.80 -2.87 -2.44
N GLU A 82 11.25 -4.07 -2.40
CA GLU A 82 12.00 -5.28 -2.10
C GLU A 82 13.19 -5.50 -3.04
N THR A 83 13.01 -5.18 -4.33
CA THR A 83 14.08 -5.17 -5.34
C THR A 83 13.86 -4.06 -6.36
N HIS A 84 14.93 -3.59 -6.99
CA HIS A 84 14.89 -2.65 -8.12
C HIS A 84 13.95 -3.14 -9.24
N GLY A 85 14.05 -4.41 -9.62
CA GLY A 85 13.22 -5.00 -10.68
C GLY A 85 11.73 -4.98 -10.33
N LYS A 86 11.38 -5.33 -9.09
CA LYS A 86 9.99 -5.33 -8.59
C LYS A 86 9.42 -3.91 -8.58
N PHE A 87 10.22 -2.93 -8.15
CA PHE A 87 9.82 -1.53 -8.15
C PHE A 87 9.41 -1.05 -9.54
N PHE A 88 10.32 -1.14 -10.53
CA PHE A 88 10.05 -0.66 -11.88
C PHE A 88 8.96 -1.45 -12.61
N SER A 89 8.84 -2.73 -12.34
CA SER A 89 7.74 -3.55 -12.86
C SER A 89 6.40 -3.05 -12.31
N SER A 90 6.32 -2.86 -11.00
CA SER A 90 5.07 -2.44 -10.33
C SER A 90 4.62 -1.04 -10.74
N ILE A 91 5.52 -0.04 -10.82
CA ILE A 91 5.12 1.31 -11.24
C ILE A 91 4.67 1.34 -12.71
N ARG A 92 5.22 0.49 -13.59
CA ARG A 92 4.73 0.34 -14.97
C ARG A 92 3.31 -0.24 -14.99
N GLU A 93 3.01 -1.24 -14.16
CA GLU A 93 1.67 -1.82 -14.06
C GLU A 93 0.66 -0.84 -13.44
N ILE A 94 1.07 -0.01 -12.47
CA ILE A 94 0.26 1.09 -11.95
C ILE A 94 -0.10 2.06 -13.08
N LYS A 95 0.90 2.57 -13.82
CA LYS A 95 0.68 3.47 -14.96
C LYS A 95 -0.24 2.86 -16.00
N LYS A 96 0.02 1.61 -16.40
CA LYS A 96 -0.75 0.88 -17.41
C LYS A 96 -2.23 0.78 -17.06
N ARG A 97 -2.56 0.67 -15.77
CA ARG A 97 -3.93 0.52 -15.26
C ARG A 97 -4.58 1.82 -14.81
N MET A 98 -3.85 2.93 -14.78
CA MET A 98 -4.41 4.21 -14.36
C MET A 98 -5.15 4.91 -15.50
N LYS A 99 -6.35 5.45 -15.22
CA LYS A 99 -7.03 6.39 -16.12
C LYS A 99 -6.34 7.75 -16.10
N PRO A 100 -6.36 8.52 -17.19
CA PRO A 100 -6.04 9.95 -17.14
C PRO A 100 -6.88 10.66 -16.07
N GLY A 101 -6.26 11.46 -15.23
CA GLY A 101 -6.90 12.11 -14.07
C GLY A 101 -7.15 11.17 -12.87
N GLY A 102 -6.86 9.88 -13.00
CA GLY A 102 -6.97 8.92 -11.91
C GLY A 102 -5.95 9.15 -10.80
N ARG A 103 -6.19 8.55 -9.64
CA ARG A 103 -5.39 8.75 -8.43
C ARG A 103 -4.76 7.45 -7.93
N LEU A 104 -3.45 7.53 -7.64
CA LEU A 104 -2.76 6.54 -6.82
C LEU A 104 -2.75 7.07 -5.38
N ILE A 105 -3.36 6.31 -4.47
CA ILE A 105 -3.50 6.71 -3.07
C ILE A 105 -3.02 5.62 -2.14
N GLY A 106 -2.68 5.97 -0.93
CA GLY A 106 -2.36 4.97 0.10
C GLY A 106 -1.74 5.52 1.37
N ILE A 107 -1.35 4.58 2.21
CA ILE A 107 -0.60 4.82 3.45
C ILE A 107 0.68 3.99 3.36
N ILE A 108 1.81 4.60 3.70
CA ILE A 108 3.13 4.01 3.56
C ILE A 108 3.98 4.30 4.79
N PRO A 109 4.85 3.36 5.24
CA PRO A 109 5.91 3.67 6.17
C PRO A 109 6.80 4.77 5.58
N ASP A 110 6.92 5.90 6.29
CA ASP A 110 7.64 7.07 5.78
C ASP A 110 9.13 6.96 6.10
N SER A 111 9.95 6.76 5.08
CA SER A 111 11.39 6.58 5.24
C SER A 111 12.07 7.74 5.94
N GLU A 112 11.67 8.99 5.66
CA GLU A 112 12.25 10.16 6.32
C GLU A 112 12.01 10.11 7.83
N LYS A 113 10.80 9.77 8.26
CA LYS A 113 10.45 9.67 9.68
C LYS A 113 11.15 8.50 10.38
N ILE A 114 11.25 7.36 9.69
CA ILE A 114 11.87 6.16 10.22
C ILE A 114 13.38 6.36 10.36
N ILE A 115 14.07 6.88 9.35
CA ILE A 115 15.52 7.06 9.34
C ILE A 115 15.97 8.07 10.41
N PHE A 116 15.24 9.16 10.58
CA PHE A 116 15.55 10.18 11.58
C PHE A 116 15.30 9.72 13.03
N ARG A 117 14.49 8.70 13.23
CA ARG A 117 14.16 8.16 14.56
C ARG A 117 14.93 6.89 14.93
N THR A 118 15.95 6.49 14.17
CA THR A 118 16.76 5.30 14.48
C THR A 118 17.83 5.57 15.55
N PRO A 119 18.03 4.66 16.53
CA PRO A 119 17.40 3.34 16.67
C PRO A 119 16.01 3.45 17.30
N LEU A 120 14.98 3.02 16.57
CA LEU A 120 13.63 2.89 17.09
C LEU A 120 13.52 1.64 17.95
N LYS A 121 13.70 1.81 19.24
CA LYS A 121 13.09 0.92 20.22
C LYS A 121 11.92 1.69 20.81
N ASP A 122 10.70 1.31 20.44
CA ASP A 122 9.64 1.65 21.35
C ASP A 122 9.82 0.77 22.62
N ASN A 123 9.36 1.26 23.76
CA ASN A 123 9.45 0.54 25.04
C ASN A 123 8.66 -0.78 25.04
N MET A 124 7.97 -1.11 23.97
CA MET A 124 7.13 -2.29 23.79
C MET A 124 7.67 -3.29 22.74
N GLY A 125 8.84 -3.02 22.14
CA GLY A 125 9.48 -3.95 21.21
C GLY A 125 8.84 -4.06 19.83
N ASN A 126 8.03 -3.08 19.42
CA ASN A 126 7.20 -3.14 18.21
C ASN A 126 7.94 -2.81 16.92
N PHE A 127 9.12 -2.21 16.99
CA PHE A 127 9.91 -1.86 15.82
C PHE A 127 11.40 -2.13 16.02
N PHE A 128 12.00 -2.78 15.02
CA PHE A 128 13.46 -2.91 14.91
C PHE A 128 13.87 -2.49 13.49
N LEU A 129 14.76 -1.50 13.39
CA LEU A 129 15.42 -1.19 12.14
C LEU A 129 16.69 -2.02 12.04
N THR A 130 16.75 -2.95 11.10
CA THR A 130 18.01 -3.53 10.67
C THR A 130 18.50 -2.77 9.46
N LYS A 131 19.68 -2.14 9.58
CA LYS A 131 20.42 -1.67 8.42
C LYS A 131 20.96 -2.88 7.66
N ASN A 132 20.23 -3.36 6.69
CA ASN A 132 20.83 -4.11 5.61
C ASN A 132 21.34 -3.10 4.59
N HIS A 133 22.60 -3.21 4.21
CA HIS A 133 23.20 -2.39 3.17
C HIS A 133 22.55 -2.73 1.83
N GLY A 134 21.43 -2.07 1.53
CA GLY A 134 20.74 -2.18 0.25
C GLY A 134 21.50 -1.41 -0.84
N ASN A 135 21.33 -1.81 -2.07
CA ASN A 135 21.90 -1.15 -3.24
C ASN A 135 21.08 0.09 -3.61
N GLY A 136 21.31 1.22 -2.90
CA GLY A 136 20.72 2.50 -3.29
C GLY A 136 19.22 2.62 -3.06
N GLY A 137 18.72 2.20 -1.90
CA GLY A 137 17.33 2.41 -1.49
C GLY A 137 16.38 1.24 -1.82
N TYR A 138 16.87 0.15 -2.42
CA TYR A 138 16.09 -1.06 -2.62
C TYR A 138 16.62 -2.19 -1.74
N GLY A 139 15.71 -3.01 -1.20
CA GLY A 139 16.07 -4.17 -0.37
C GLY A 139 16.43 -3.85 1.07
N GLU A 140 16.41 -2.58 1.47
CA GLU A 140 16.55 -2.22 2.89
C GLU A 140 15.29 -2.61 3.65
N LYS A 141 15.45 -3.14 4.86
CA LYS A 141 14.36 -3.77 5.60
C LYS A 141 14.18 -3.15 6.98
N LEU A 142 12.93 -3.04 7.36
CA LEU A 142 12.44 -2.71 8.69
C LEU A 142 11.75 -3.95 9.27
N PHE A 143 12.06 -4.33 10.52
CA PHE A 143 11.25 -5.31 11.23
C PHE A 143 10.09 -4.61 11.92
N VAL A 144 8.88 -5.05 11.61
CA VAL A 144 7.63 -4.51 12.16
C VAL A 144 6.94 -5.60 12.94
N ASN A 145 6.51 -5.27 14.14
CA ASN A 145 5.61 -6.09 14.94
C ASN A 145 4.52 -5.19 15.52
N LEU A 146 3.32 -5.29 14.98
CA LEU A 146 2.16 -4.59 15.53
C LEU A 146 1.39 -5.56 16.41
N VAL A 147 1.57 -5.43 17.72
CA VAL A 147 0.78 -6.19 18.69
C VAL A 147 -0.70 -5.89 18.44
N ASP A 148 -1.55 -6.90 18.55
CA ASP A 148 -3.00 -6.84 18.34
C ASP A 148 -3.50 -6.77 16.88
N THR A 149 -2.66 -7.06 15.90
CA THR A 149 -3.14 -7.24 14.53
C THR A 149 -2.96 -8.68 14.05
N PRO A 150 -3.94 -9.28 13.36
CA PRO A 150 -3.85 -10.66 12.86
C PRO A 150 -2.66 -10.89 11.93
N PHE A 151 -2.23 -9.87 11.21
CA PHE A 151 -1.12 -9.94 10.25
C PHE A 151 0.23 -10.24 10.93
N TYR A 152 0.40 -9.88 12.21
CA TYR A 152 1.62 -10.12 12.99
C TYR A 152 1.43 -11.18 14.08
N ALA A 153 0.39 -12.01 13.99
CA ALA A 153 0.11 -13.04 15.00
C ALA A 153 1.27 -14.02 15.20
N ASP A 154 2.04 -14.29 14.14
CA ASP A 154 3.21 -15.17 14.16
C ASP A 154 4.53 -14.45 14.55
N GLY A 155 4.45 -13.20 14.94
CA GLY A 155 5.60 -12.40 15.35
C GLY A 155 6.06 -11.34 14.35
N PRO A 156 7.25 -10.74 14.58
CA PRO A 156 7.77 -9.66 13.74
C PRO A 156 7.94 -10.08 12.27
N ARG A 157 7.53 -9.21 11.35
CA ARG A 157 7.77 -9.38 9.91
C ARG A 157 8.77 -8.37 9.40
N SER A 158 9.56 -8.80 8.43
CA SER A 158 10.53 -7.94 7.74
C SER A 158 9.84 -7.27 6.55
N GLU A 159 9.83 -5.94 6.53
CA GLU A 159 9.21 -5.14 5.48
C GLU A 159 10.23 -4.24 4.80
N PRO A 160 10.15 -4.03 3.48
CA PRO A 160 11.03 -3.10 2.78
C PRO A 160 10.80 -1.66 3.23
N ILE A 161 11.86 -0.86 3.23
CA ILE A 161 11.75 0.59 3.42
C ILE A 161 11.43 1.24 2.09
N ALA A 162 10.36 2.02 2.06
CA ALA A 162 9.98 2.79 0.88
C ALA A 162 10.59 4.19 0.93
N TYR A 163 11.55 4.46 0.05
CA TYR A 163 12.18 5.78 -0.04
C TYR A 163 11.28 6.76 -0.80
N ARG A 164 10.83 7.80 -0.10
CA ARG A 164 9.93 8.83 -0.64
C ARG A 164 10.47 9.46 -1.92
N ASP A 165 11.71 9.92 -1.90
CA ASP A 165 12.30 10.62 -3.05
C ASP A 165 12.38 9.74 -4.29
N LEU A 166 12.74 8.47 -4.14
CA LEU A 166 12.73 7.50 -5.25
C LEU A 166 11.31 7.30 -5.80
N LEU A 167 10.33 7.14 -4.92
CA LEU A 167 8.94 6.95 -5.33
C LEU A 167 8.41 8.18 -6.08
N VAL A 168 8.61 9.37 -5.53
CA VAL A 168 8.15 10.63 -6.12
C VAL A 168 8.80 10.85 -7.47
N THR A 169 10.14 10.78 -7.55
CA THR A 169 10.90 11.01 -8.79
C THR A 169 10.40 10.09 -9.90
N HIS A 170 10.34 8.79 -9.66
CA HIS A 170 9.97 7.84 -10.72
C HIS A 170 8.49 7.88 -11.10
N LEU A 171 7.59 8.17 -10.16
CA LEU A 171 6.20 8.39 -10.50
C LEU A 171 6.01 9.66 -11.33
N GLU A 172 6.73 10.74 -11.02
CA GLU A 172 6.68 11.99 -11.82
C GLU A 172 7.24 11.80 -13.23
N GLU A 173 8.34 11.07 -13.38
CA GLU A 173 8.92 10.73 -14.70
C GLU A 173 7.90 10.00 -15.62
N ILE A 174 7.04 9.18 -15.07
CA ILE A 174 6.04 8.45 -15.83
C ILE A 174 4.67 9.15 -15.95
N GLY A 175 4.56 10.39 -15.43
CA GLY A 175 3.41 11.27 -15.66
C GLY A 175 2.43 11.41 -14.49
N PHE A 176 2.79 10.95 -13.30
CA PHE A 176 2.07 11.28 -12.08
C PHE A 176 2.54 12.61 -11.53
N LYS A 177 1.70 13.26 -10.71
CA LYS A 177 2.03 14.45 -9.94
C LYS A 177 1.64 14.21 -8.49
N LEU A 178 2.56 14.47 -7.56
CA LEU A 178 2.28 14.44 -6.13
C LEU A 178 1.30 15.57 -5.77
N GLU A 179 0.15 15.22 -5.18
CA GLU A 179 -0.84 16.18 -4.64
C GLU A 179 -0.80 16.26 -3.12
N LEU A 180 -0.52 15.15 -2.45
CA LEU A 180 -0.48 15.08 -1.00
C LEU A 180 0.60 14.12 -0.52
N TRP A 181 1.35 14.55 0.48
CA TRP A 181 2.18 13.71 1.33
C TRP A 181 2.10 14.25 2.75
N GLU A 182 1.37 13.57 3.61
CA GLU A 182 1.07 14.08 4.95
C GLU A 182 1.17 12.95 5.98
N GLY A 183 1.87 13.25 7.09
CA GLY A 183 2.02 12.32 8.19
C GLY A 183 0.70 11.97 8.86
N LEU A 184 0.59 10.72 9.31
CA LEU A 184 -0.47 10.35 10.22
C LEU A 184 -0.19 10.92 11.62
N THR A 185 -1.25 11.12 12.38
CA THR A 185 -1.23 11.58 13.76
C THR A 185 -1.98 10.60 14.66
N GLY A 186 -1.76 10.66 15.96
CA GLY A 186 -2.54 9.91 16.95
C GLY A 186 -1.68 9.16 17.96
N ASN A 187 -0.83 8.24 17.54
CA ASN A 187 0.08 7.53 18.42
C ASN A 187 1.48 7.45 17.81
N PRO A 188 2.54 7.14 18.59
CA PRO A 188 3.93 7.12 18.12
C PRO A 188 4.17 6.20 16.90
N ILE A 189 3.40 5.12 16.77
CA ILE A 189 3.49 4.19 15.64
C ILE A 189 2.87 4.82 14.39
N SER A 190 1.66 5.38 14.52
CA SER A 190 0.99 6.06 13.40
C SER A 190 1.84 7.19 12.82
N GLU A 191 2.57 7.91 13.66
CA GLU A 191 3.45 9.00 13.25
C GLU A 191 4.62 8.58 12.35
N LEU A 192 4.92 7.27 12.26
CA LEU A 192 5.93 6.73 11.34
C LEU A 192 5.40 6.58 9.91
N TYR A 193 4.11 6.77 9.71
CA TYR A 193 3.46 6.61 8.42
C TYR A 193 3.04 7.94 7.83
N SER A 194 2.93 7.97 6.51
CA SER A 194 2.36 9.07 5.76
C SER A 194 1.30 8.57 4.79
N LYS A 195 0.25 9.36 4.60
CA LYS A 195 -0.70 9.19 3.50
C LYS A 195 -0.20 9.96 2.30
N PHE A 196 -0.47 9.43 1.12
CA PHE A 196 -0.07 10.06 -0.14
C PHE A 196 -1.21 10.03 -1.17
N ILE A 197 -1.18 11.02 -2.07
CA ILE A 197 -2.01 11.10 -3.27
C ILE A 197 -1.14 11.55 -4.42
N PHE A 198 -1.10 10.76 -5.49
CA PHE A 198 -0.58 11.15 -6.79
C PHE A 198 -1.72 11.17 -7.81
N VAL A 199 -1.70 12.15 -8.71
CA VAL A 199 -2.65 12.23 -9.83
C VAL A 199 -1.92 11.93 -11.12
N TYR A 200 -2.48 11.04 -11.93
CA TYR A 200 -1.96 10.74 -13.26
C TYR A 200 -2.45 11.80 -14.26
N LYS A 201 -1.51 12.54 -14.84
CA LYS A 201 -1.79 13.70 -15.71
C LYS A 201 -1.85 13.40 -17.21
N ARG A 202 -1.56 12.14 -17.60
CA ARG A 202 -1.49 11.75 -19.03
C ARG A 202 -2.61 10.82 -19.40
#